data_285c0c99fc2c229cf9079f9a39a71682
#
_entry.id   285c0c99fc2c229cf9079f9a39a71682
#
_cell.length_a   1.000
_cell.length_b   1.000
_cell.length_c   1.000
_cell.angle_alpha   90.00
_cell.angle_beta   90.00
_cell.angle_gamma   90.00
#
_symmetry.space_group_name_H-M   'P 1'
#
loop_
_entity.id
_entity.type
_entity.pdbx_description
1 polymer ?
#
loop_
_entity_poly.entity_id
_entity_poly.type
_entity_poly.pdbx_seq_one_letter_code
_entity_poly.pdbx_strand_id
1 'polypeptide(L)'
;PNMVVMAPKDENELRHMLKTSIYHPGPCSLRYPRGSGLGVELDEEIKELEIGKGEVIKDGSDLAIIAFGSMVDLSIKTAVLLEAKGLSVAVINARFAKPIDKDLIMEYAKKTGCLVTTEEHSVQGGFGSAVLEVLQDFDENIPLKVKCIGVPNVVVEHGAPKIIKKDLKLDPEGMFDTIYSFVSGTPKQVRQGNGAKPSSGNGSKDLKKEIKKPMTIIQPING
;
A
#
# COMPACT_ATOMS: atom_id res chain seq x y z
N PRO A 1 18.06 -1.51 -16.08
CA PRO A 1 18.89 -0.82 -15.07
C PRO A 1 18.51 0.64 -15.06
N ASN A 2 19.06 1.60 -14.74
CA ASN A 2 18.94 3.09 -14.80
C ASN A 2 17.56 3.73 -15.13
N MET A 3 16.46 3.02 -15.17
CA MET A 3 15.11 3.58 -15.29
C MET A 3 14.64 4.14 -13.95
N VAL A 4 14.18 5.40 -13.93
CA VAL A 4 13.45 5.98 -12.80
C VAL A 4 11.95 5.73 -12.99
N VAL A 5 11.27 5.21 -11.97
CA VAL A 5 9.82 4.94 -12.00
C VAL A 5 9.17 5.69 -10.84
N MET A 6 8.26 6.61 -11.17
CA MET A 6 7.62 7.49 -10.20
C MET A 6 6.11 7.64 -10.46
N ALA A 7 5.37 7.95 -9.40
CA ALA A 7 3.94 8.26 -9.48
C ALA A 7 3.58 9.37 -8.50
N PRO A 8 3.00 10.48 -8.97
CA PRO A 8 2.66 11.63 -8.14
C PRO A 8 1.42 11.36 -7.29
N LYS A 9 1.37 11.94 -6.09
CA LYS A 9 0.21 11.92 -5.20
C LYS A 9 -0.94 12.80 -5.70
N ASP A 10 -0.60 13.89 -6.39
CA ASP A 10 -1.53 14.92 -6.87
C ASP A 10 -0.99 15.64 -8.12
N GLU A 11 -1.77 16.58 -8.66
CA GLU A 11 -1.41 17.36 -9.84
C GLU A 11 -0.26 18.34 -9.61
N ASN A 12 -0.06 18.81 -8.39
CA ASN A 12 1.09 19.68 -8.06
C ASN A 12 2.39 18.87 -8.11
N GLU A 13 2.42 17.71 -7.47
CA GLU A 13 3.58 16.82 -7.51
C GLU A 13 3.86 16.30 -8.93
N LEU A 14 2.80 16.09 -9.76
CA LEU A 14 2.95 15.74 -11.17
C LEU A 14 3.81 16.77 -11.92
N ARG A 15 3.61 18.07 -11.67
CA ARG A 15 4.41 19.14 -12.28
C ARG A 15 5.89 19.04 -11.88
N HIS A 16 6.15 18.77 -10.60
CA HIS A 16 7.51 18.61 -10.09
C HIS A 16 8.19 17.37 -10.68
N MET A 17 7.49 16.24 -10.73
CA MET A 17 8.00 15.00 -11.31
C MET A 17 8.24 15.13 -12.81
N LEU A 18 7.40 15.89 -13.53
CA LEU A 18 7.61 16.15 -14.96
C LEU A 18 8.89 16.97 -15.17
N LYS A 19 9.10 18.04 -14.39
CA LYS A 19 10.34 18.80 -14.42
C LYS A 19 11.54 17.91 -14.11
N THR A 20 11.46 17.12 -13.04
CA THR A 20 12.51 16.17 -12.66
C THR A 20 12.85 15.21 -13.79
N SER A 21 11.83 14.67 -14.48
CA SER A 21 12.06 13.72 -15.60
C SER A 21 12.70 14.37 -16.82
N ILE A 22 12.41 15.66 -17.10
CA ILE A 22 13.00 16.39 -18.22
C ILE A 22 14.49 16.70 -17.99
N TYR A 23 14.85 17.02 -16.76
CA TYR A 23 16.24 17.35 -16.41
C TYR A 23 17.09 16.14 -16.04
N HIS A 24 16.46 14.97 -15.78
CA HIS A 24 17.20 13.74 -15.52
C HIS A 24 17.86 13.21 -16.81
N PRO A 25 19.16 12.89 -16.81
CA PRO A 25 19.88 12.45 -18.01
C PRO A 25 19.55 11.00 -18.44
N GLY A 26 18.78 10.27 -17.65
CA GLY A 26 18.39 8.89 -17.88
C GLY A 26 16.91 8.71 -18.23
N PRO A 27 16.48 7.48 -18.53
CA PRO A 27 15.08 7.21 -18.81
C PRO A 27 14.22 7.30 -17.56
N CYS A 28 13.05 7.94 -17.70
CA CYS A 28 12.04 8.06 -16.64
C CYS A 28 10.71 7.49 -17.10
N SER A 29 9.99 6.88 -16.16
CA SER A 29 8.59 6.50 -16.31
C SER A 29 7.77 7.22 -15.26
N LEU A 30 6.80 8.01 -15.71
CA LEU A 30 5.89 8.76 -14.87
C LEU A 30 4.48 8.23 -15.06
N ARG A 31 3.90 7.66 -13.99
CA ARG A 31 2.57 7.07 -14.01
C ARG A 31 1.58 7.91 -13.22
N TYR A 32 0.48 8.28 -13.84
CA TYR A 32 -0.62 9.01 -13.20
C TYR A 32 -1.98 8.49 -13.70
N PRO A 33 -3.06 8.59 -12.90
CA PRO A 33 -4.37 8.10 -13.29
C PRO A 33 -4.99 8.99 -14.38
N ARG A 34 -5.88 8.41 -15.18
CA ARG A 34 -6.77 9.16 -16.07
C ARG A 34 -7.93 9.71 -15.25
N GLY A 35 -8.09 11.03 -15.23
CA GLY A 35 -9.19 11.68 -14.51
C GLY A 35 -8.87 13.14 -14.19
N SER A 36 -9.73 13.77 -13.41
CA SER A 36 -9.49 15.11 -12.86
C SER A 36 -8.51 15.03 -11.70
N GLY A 37 -7.71 16.07 -11.49
CA GLY A 37 -6.89 16.24 -10.29
C GLY A 37 -7.76 16.39 -9.03
N LEU A 38 -7.09 16.41 -7.89
CA LEU A 38 -7.74 16.58 -6.58
C LEU A 38 -8.19 18.04 -6.33
N GLY A 39 -7.70 19.00 -7.12
CA GLY A 39 -7.94 20.42 -6.92
C GLY A 39 -7.03 21.04 -5.86
N VAL A 40 -5.82 20.51 -5.69
CA VAL A 40 -4.84 21.05 -4.73
C VAL A 40 -4.28 22.40 -5.21
N GLU A 41 -3.85 23.23 -4.27
CA GLU A 41 -3.13 24.45 -4.58
C GLU A 41 -1.81 24.13 -5.28
N LEU A 42 -1.52 24.87 -6.35
CA LEU A 42 -0.30 24.67 -7.13
C LEU A 42 0.80 25.59 -6.65
N ASP A 43 1.98 25.05 -6.43
CA ASP A 43 3.17 25.85 -6.13
C ASP A 43 3.44 26.86 -7.25
N GLU A 44 3.83 28.08 -6.92
CA GLU A 44 4.24 29.08 -7.92
C GLU A 44 5.47 28.58 -8.69
N GLU A 45 6.43 28.01 -7.98
CA GLU A 45 7.66 27.49 -8.56
C GLU A 45 7.62 25.96 -8.70
N ILE A 46 7.86 25.46 -9.92
CA ILE A 46 8.02 24.03 -10.15
C ILE A 46 9.46 23.64 -9.76
N LYS A 47 9.59 22.70 -8.80
CA LYS A 47 10.87 22.21 -8.27
C LYS A 47 11.25 20.87 -8.88
N GLU A 48 12.54 20.57 -8.92
CA GLU A 48 13.02 19.22 -9.15
C GLU A 48 12.96 18.44 -7.83
N LEU A 49 12.50 17.19 -7.89
CA LEU A 49 12.46 16.29 -6.75
C LEU A 49 13.77 15.51 -6.67
N GLU A 50 14.25 15.26 -5.47
CA GLU A 50 15.37 14.36 -5.24
C GLU A 50 14.93 12.92 -5.59
N ILE A 51 15.59 12.34 -6.60
CA ILE A 51 15.25 11.02 -7.11
C ILE A 51 15.50 9.95 -6.04
N GLY A 52 14.50 9.10 -5.81
CA GLY A 52 14.57 8.04 -4.83
C GLY A 52 14.27 8.48 -3.40
N LYS A 53 13.76 9.71 -3.19
CA LYS A 53 13.37 10.21 -1.88
C LYS A 53 11.85 10.32 -1.75
N GLY A 54 11.32 9.62 -0.74
CA GLY A 54 9.93 9.74 -0.31
C GLY A 54 9.67 11.00 0.51
N GLU A 55 8.43 11.19 0.92
CA GLU A 55 7.97 12.32 1.71
C GLU A 55 7.11 11.84 2.87
N VAL A 56 7.41 12.26 4.08
CA VAL A 56 6.56 12.02 5.24
C VAL A 56 5.44 13.04 5.22
N ILE A 57 4.23 12.61 4.87
CA ILE A 57 3.03 13.47 4.87
C ILE A 57 2.54 13.68 6.29
N LYS A 58 2.57 12.63 7.10
CA LYS A 58 2.15 12.62 8.49
C LYS A 58 3.00 11.64 9.27
N ASP A 59 3.40 12.03 10.46
CA ASP A 59 4.13 11.14 11.36
C ASP A 59 3.20 10.33 12.27
N GLY A 60 3.69 9.19 12.77
CA GLY A 60 2.95 8.28 13.66
C GLY A 60 3.83 7.17 14.20
N SER A 61 3.35 6.44 15.20
CA SER A 61 4.15 5.48 15.96
C SER A 61 3.61 4.04 15.98
N ASP A 62 2.32 3.80 15.69
CA ASP A 62 1.73 2.46 15.79
C ASP A 62 1.74 1.69 14.47
N LEU A 63 1.65 2.40 13.36
CA LEU A 63 1.81 1.84 12.03
C LEU A 63 2.19 2.92 11.01
N ALA A 64 2.84 2.53 9.91
CA ALA A 64 3.11 3.40 8.79
C ALA A 64 2.44 2.88 7.51
N ILE A 65 1.68 3.75 6.84
CA ILE A 65 1.13 3.50 5.51
C ILE A 65 2.07 4.13 4.49
N ILE A 66 2.74 3.28 3.69
CA ILE A 66 3.59 3.70 2.59
C ILE A 66 2.77 3.66 1.32
N ALA A 67 2.35 4.82 0.86
CA ALA A 67 1.42 4.97 -0.25
C ALA A 67 2.13 5.37 -1.53
N PHE A 68 1.71 4.82 -2.67
CA PHE A 68 2.28 5.10 -3.97
C PHE A 68 1.26 5.74 -4.91
N GLY A 69 1.61 6.91 -5.44
CA GLY A 69 0.78 7.67 -6.38
C GLY A 69 -0.55 8.13 -5.79
N SER A 70 -1.63 7.99 -6.53
CA SER A 70 -2.99 8.42 -6.13
C SER A 70 -3.52 7.78 -4.85
N MET A 71 -2.86 6.73 -4.34
CA MET A 71 -3.26 6.11 -3.07
C MET A 71 -2.88 6.94 -1.85
N VAL A 72 -2.05 7.98 -2.00
CA VAL A 72 -1.65 8.87 -0.88
C VAL A 72 -2.86 9.59 -0.29
N ASP A 73 -3.71 10.22 -1.11
CA ASP A 73 -4.91 10.90 -0.64
C ASP A 73 -5.87 9.94 0.09
N LEU A 74 -6.07 8.75 -0.48
CA LEU A 74 -6.93 7.73 0.13
C LEU A 74 -6.32 7.20 1.45
N SER A 75 -4.99 7.10 1.53
CA SER A 75 -4.28 6.69 2.74
C SER A 75 -4.36 7.74 3.86
N ILE A 76 -4.32 9.03 3.51
CA ILE A 76 -4.56 10.13 4.47
C ILE A 76 -5.96 10.01 5.07
N LYS A 77 -6.98 9.80 4.23
CA LYS A 77 -8.37 9.61 4.68
C LYS A 77 -8.52 8.35 5.55
N THR A 78 -7.84 7.27 5.18
CA THR A 78 -7.81 6.03 5.96
C THR A 78 -7.14 6.23 7.33
N ALA A 79 -6.04 6.99 7.37
CA ALA A 79 -5.36 7.30 8.62
C ALA A 79 -6.27 8.03 9.61
N VAL A 80 -7.09 8.98 9.14
CA VAL A 80 -8.09 9.66 9.98
C VAL A 80 -9.07 8.68 10.61
N LEU A 81 -9.54 7.67 9.86
CA LEU A 81 -10.45 6.65 10.38
C LEU A 81 -9.76 5.74 11.43
N LEU A 82 -8.50 5.40 11.21
CA LEU A 82 -7.70 4.60 12.15
C LEU A 82 -7.40 5.38 13.42
N GLU A 83 -7.11 6.68 13.31
CA GLU A 83 -6.88 7.57 14.46
C GLU A 83 -8.12 7.75 15.32
N ALA A 84 -9.30 7.76 14.74
CA ALA A 84 -10.55 7.73 15.48
C ALA A 84 -10.73 6.46 16.32
N LYS A 85 -9.91 5.43 16.09
CA LYS A 85 -9.81 4.21 16.91
C LYS A 85 -8.62 4.22 17.88
N GLY A 86 -7.93 5.34 18.00
CA GLY A 86 -6.81 5.52 18.94
C GLY A 86 -5.45 5.06 18.43
N LEU A 87 -5.29 4.79 17.14
CA LEU A 87 -4.01 4.44 16.52
C LEU A 87 -3.25 5.68 16.09
N SER A 88 -1.94 5.72 16.30
CA SER A 88 -1.03 6.75 15.79
C SER A 88 -0.46 6.30 14.44
N VAL A 89 -0.93 6.92 13.34
CA VAL A 89 -0.68 6.46 11.98
C VAL A 89 0.24 7.39 11.22
N ALA A 90 1.39 6.88 10.76
CA ALA A 90 2.22 7.58 9.79
C ALA A 90 1.69 7.37 8.36
N VAL A 91 1.75 8.41 7.53
CA VAL A 91 1.47 8.33 6.09
C VAL A 91 2.67 8.85 5.33
N ILE A 92 3.20 8.01 4.45
CA ILE A 92 4.40 8.27 3.65
C ILE A 92 4.02 8.22 2.18
N ASN A 93 4.34 9.27 1.46
CA ASN A 93 4.31 9.28 0.01
C ASN A 93 5.63 8.71 -0.52
N ALA A 94 5.58 7.53 -1.10
CA ALA A 94 6.77 6.86 -1.61
C ALA A 94 7.41 7.57 -2.81
N ARG A 95 6.64 8.31 -3.61
CA ARG A 95 7.06 9.00 -4.84
C ARG A 95 7.66 8.09 -5.91
N PHE A 96 8.63 7.27 -5.52
CA PHE A 96 9.44 6.44 -6.42
C PHE A 96 9.29 4.96 -6.08
N ALA A 97 8.96 4.16 -7.11
CA ALA A 97 9.10 2.71 -7.02
C ALA A 97 10.53 2.28 -7.37
N LYS A 98 11.25 3.13 -8.17
CA LYS A 98 12.64 2.89 -8.55
C LYS A 98 13.36 4.22 -8.85
N PRO A 99 14.49 4.52 -8.18
CA PRO A 99 14.95 3.82 -6.99
C PRO A 99 13.99 4.04 -5.83
N ILE A 100 13.87 3.05 -4.96
CA ILE A 100 13.03 3.10 -3.77
C ILE A 100 13.80 3.72 -2.60
N ASP A 101 13.13 4.50 -1.75
CA ASP A 101 13.74 5.09 -0.55
C ASP A 101 13.88 4.03 0.56
N LYS A 102 14.99 3.29 0.52
CA LYS A 102 15.29 2.24 1.49
C LYS A 102 15.39 2.77 2.91
N ASP A 103 16.06 3.92 3.07
CA ASP A 103 16.34 4.49 4.39
C ASP A 103 15.04 4.86 5.10
N LEU A 104 14.13 5.54 4.38
CA LEU A 104 12.83 5.93 4.91
C LEU A 104 11.96 4.72 5.27
N ILE A 105 11.95 3.68 4.41
CA ILE A 105 11.22 2.44 4.68
C ILE A 105 11.76 1.75 5.94
N MET A 106 13.10 1.63 6.06
CA MET A 106 13.74 0.99 7.20
C MET A 106 13.54 1.78 8.50
N GLU A 107 13.56 3.11 8.42
CA GLU A 107 13.28 3.99 9.56
C GLU A 107 11.88 3.70 10.12
N TYR A 108 10.85 3.74 9.26
CA TYR A 108 9.47 3.53 9.70
C TYR A 108 9.16 2.07 10.05
N ALA A 109 9.85 1.11 9.46
CA ALA A 109 9.79 -0.28 9.87
C ALA A 109 10.26 -0.46 11.32
N LYS A 110 11.39 0.16 11.69
CA LYS A 110 11.91 0.14 13.06
C LYS A 110 11.04 0.92 14.02
N LYS A 111 10.56 2.10 13.59
CA LYS A 111 9.77 3.02 14.43
C LYS A 111 8.42 2.43 14.82
N THR A 112 7.72 1.81 13.87
CA THR A 112 6.32 1.40 14.06
C THR A 112 6.14 -0.10 14.26
N GLY A 113 7.09 -0.93 13.83
CA GLY A 113 6.94 -2.39 13.82
C GLY A 113 5.77 -2.90 12.97
N CYS A 114 5.11 -2.00 12.20
CA CYS A 114 3.96 -2.34 11.37
C CYS A 114 3.93 -1.47 10.12
N LEU A 115 4.12 -2.08 8.95
CA LEU A 115 4.05 -1.41 7.66
C LEU A 115 2.84 -1.86 6.84
N VAL A 116 2.21 -0.92 6.17
CA VAL A 116 1.16 -1.18 5.19
C VAL A 116 1.55 -0.47 3.89
N THR A 117 1.62 -1.19 2.77
CA THR A 117 1.80 -0.55 1.46
C THR A 117 0.46 -0.40 0.76
N THR A 118 0.27 0.70 0.03
CA THR A 118 -0.95 0.94 -0.76
C THR A 118 -0.60 1.37 -2.18
N GLU A 119 -1.18 0.68 -3.17
CA GLU A 119 -0.93 0.93 -4.60
C GLU A 119 -2.18 0.66 -5.46
N GLU A 120 -2.31 1.34 -6.59
CA GLU A 120 -3.34 1.07 -7.63
C GLU A 120 -2.86 0.06 -8.68
N HIS A 121 -1.87 -0.74 -8.35
CA HIS A 121 -1.31 -1.78 -9.21
C HIS A 121 -1.57 -3.15 -8.61
N SER A 122 -1.25 -4.21 -9.37
CA SER A 122 -1.28 -5.57 -8.83
C SER A 122 -0.35 -5.70 -7.63
N VAL A 123 -0.84 -6.31 -6.54
CA VAL A 123 -0.03 -6.61 -5.35
C VAL A 123 1.16 -7.51 -5.72
N GLN A 124 0.95 -8.43 -6.68
CA GLN A 124 2.01 -9.32 -7.13
C GLN A 124 2.95 -8.59 -8.11
N GLY A 125 4.22 -8.44 -7.74
CA GLY A 125 5.22 -7.74 -8.54
C GLY A 125 5.03 -6.22 -8.59
N GLY A 126 4.17 -5.64 -7.75
CA GLY A 126 3.93 -4.22 -7.64
C GLY A 126 4.87 -3.50 -6.67
N PHE A 127 4.48 -2.30 -6.27
CA PHE A 127 5.24 -1.47 -5.33
C PHE A 127 5.43 -2.16 -3.97
N GLY A 128 4.39 -2.82 -3.44
CA GLY A 128 4.48 -3.58 -2.20
C GLY A 128 5.52 -4.70 -2.26
N SER A 129 5.69 -5.36 -3.42
CA SER A 129 6.74 -6.37 -3.61
C SER A 129 8.14 -5.75 -3.52
N ALA A 130 8.35 -4.55 -4.10
CA ALA A 130 9.63 -3.85 -4.00
C ALA A 130 9.93 -3.43 -2.55
N VAL A 131 8.93 -3.04 -1.76
CA VAL A 131 9.09 -2.77 -0.32
C VAL A 131 9.48 -4.05 0.42
N LEU A 132 8.86 -5.21 0.12
CA LEU A 132 9.23 -6.49 0.74
C LEU A 132 10.67 -6.89 0.40
N GLU A 133 11.15 -6.62 -0.82
CA GLU A 133 12.55 -6.85 -1.20
C GLU A 133 13.51 -5.99 -0.37
N VAL A 134 13.17 -4.72 -0.10
CA VAL A 134 13.96 -3.85 0.80
C VAL A 134 14.02 -4.43 2.20
N LEU A 135 12.90 -4.96 2.69
CA LEU A 135 12.80 -5.48 4.05
C LEU A 135 13.49 -6.84 4.25
N GLN A 136 14.05 -7.47 3.22
CA GLN A 136 14.89 -8.67 3.39
C GLN A 136 16.15 -8.39 4.22
N ASP A 137 16.64 -7.14 4.19
CA ASP A 137 17.80 -6.70 4.98
C ASP A 137 17.38 -6.19 6.38
N PHE A 138 16.12 -6.31 6.76
CA PHE A 138 15.63 -5.89 8.07
C PHE A 138 16.07 -6.88 9.16
N ASP A 139 16.42 -6.36 10.35
CA ASP A 139 16.84 -7.20 11.48
C ASP A 139 15.70 -8.13 11.90
N GLU A 140 15.90 -9.44 11.73
CA GLU A 140 14.92 -10.49 12.06
C GLU A 140 14.57 -10.57 13.55
N ASN A 141 15.39 -9.97 14.43
CA ASN A 141 15.11 -9.91 15.87
C ASN A 141 14.11 -8.81 16.23
N ILE A 142 13.81 -7.89 15.30
CA ILE A 142 12.83 -6.83 15.51
C ILE A 142 11.48 -7.30 14.95
N PRO A 143 10.42 -7.40 15.79
CA PRO A 143 9.10 -7.79 15.29
C PRO A 143 8.58 -6.79 14.25
N LEU A 144 8.30 -7.28 13.04
CA LEU A 144 7.75 -6.48 11.96
C LEU A 144 6.54 -7.17 11.34
N LYS A 145 5.41 -6.47 11.26
CA LYS A 145 4.23 -6.88 10.51
C LYS A 145 4.17 -6.10 9.21
N VAL A 146 3.96 -6.77 8.08
CA VAL A 146 3.82 -6.11 6.78
C VAL A 146 2.54 -6.56 6.10
N LYS A 147 1.78 -5.60 5.54
CA LYS A 147 0.58 -5.86 4.74
C LYS A 147 0.64 -5.06 3.45
N CYS A 148 0.56 -5.74 2.30
CA CYS A 148 0.41 -5.08 1.01
C CYS A 148 -1.07 -4.99 0.63
N ILE A 149 -1.52 -3.80 0.20
CA ILE A 149 -2.87 -3.50 -0.26
C ILE A 149 -2.75 -2.93 -1.68
N GLY A 150 -3.43 -3.58 -2.61
CA GLY A 150 -3.47 -3.21 -4.03
C GLY A 150 -4.45 -4.10 -4.76
N VAL A 151 -4.45 -4.06 -6.09
CA VAL A 151 -5.33 -4.89 -6.92
C VAL A 151 -4.91 -6.36 -6.77
N PRO A 152 -5.82 -7.26 -6.35
CA PRO A 152 -5.52 -8.67 -6.27
C PRO A 152 -5.32 -9.28 -7.66
N ASN A 153 -4.74 -10.49 -7.72
CA ASN A 153 -4.53 -11.20 -8.98
C ASN A 153 -5.84 -11.82 -9.50
N VAL A 154 -6.76 -10.97 -9.91
CA VAL A 154 -8.07 -11.34 -10.48
C VAL A 154 -8.33 -10.50 -11.73
N VAL A 155 -9.23 -10.97 -12.58
CA VAL A 155 -9.73 -10.17 -13.69
C VAL A 155 -10.66 -9.11 -13.10
N VAL A 156 -10.26 -7.83 -13.22
CA VAL A 156 -11.10 -6.70 -12.80
C VAL A 156 -11.97 -6.30 -13.98
N GLU A 157 -13.29 -6.40 -13.81
CA GLU A 157 -14.24 -5.97 -14.82
C GLU A 157 -14.19 -4.44 -15.00
N HIS A 158 -14.56 -3.98 -16.20
CA HIS A 158 -14.60 -2.55 -16.47
C HIS A 158 -15.72 -1.87 -15.68
N GLY A 159 -15.47 -0.63 -15.23
CA GLY A 159 -16.46 0.13 -14.45
C GLY A 159 -15.93 1.49 -14.05
N ALA A 160 -16.76 2.26 -13.36
CA ALA A 160 -16.34 3.53 -12.80
C ALA A 160 -15.24 3.32 -11.73
N PRO A 161 -14.12 4.05 -11.78
CA PRO A 161 -12.99 3.83 -10.88
C PRO A 161 -13.37 3.83 -9.39
N LYS A 162 -14.34 4.69 -9.01
CA LYS A 162 -14.83 4.76 -7.62
C LYS A 162 -15.52 3.47 -7.18
N ILE A 163 -16.30 2.84 -8.08
CA ILE A 163 -16.99 1.57 -7.80
C ILE A 163 -15.96 0.45 -7.68
N ILE A 164 -15.05 0.35 -8.67
CA ILE A 164 -14.00 -0.65 -8.67
C ILE A 164 -13.14 -0.56 -7.40
N LYS A 165 -12.71 0.64 -7.01
CA LYS A 165 -11.93 0.82 -5.76
C LYS A 165 -12.71 0.33 -4.54
N LYS A 166 -14.02 0.60 -4.45
CA LYS A 166 -14.86 0.14 -3.36
C LYS A 166 -14.99 -1.40 -3.34
N ASP A 167 -15.22 -2.01 -4.49
CA ASP A 167 -15.36 -3.46 -4.61
C ASP A 167 -14.05 -4.18 -4.25
N LEU A 168 -12.92 -3.60 -4.63
CA LEU A 168 -11.57 -4.07 -4.28
C LEU A 168 -11.09 -3.66 -2.89
N LYS A 169 -11.90 -2.92 -2.11
CA LYS A 169 -11.53 -2.36 -0.80
C LYS A 169 -10.29 -1.48 -0.82
N LEU A 170 -10.14 -0.73 -1.91
CA LEU A 170 -9.09 0.27 -2.10
C LEU A 170 -9.59 1.69 -1.83
N ASP A 171 -10.83 1.83 -1.38
CA ASP A 171 -11.39 3.07 -0.82
C ASP A 171 -11.01 3.23 0.67
N PRO A 172 -11.14 4.42 1.27
CA PRO A 172 -10.73 4.65 2.65
C PRO A 172 -11.37 3.70 3.67
N GLU A 173 -12.65 3.39 3.53
CA GLU A 173 -13.39 2.49 4.41
C GLU A 173 -12.92 1.04 4.27
N GLY A 174 -12.73 0.56 3.04
CA GLY A 174 -12.23 -0.78 2.76
C GLY A 174 -10.81 -1.00 3.23
N MET A 175 -9.95 0.02 3.06
CA MET A 175 -8.58 0.01 3.59
C MET A 175 -8.59 0.06 5.12
N PHE A 176 -9.45 0.90 5.72
CA PHE A 176 -9.63 0.93 7.18
C PHE A 176 -9.97 -0.45 7.73
N ASP A 177 -11.01 -1.11 7.21
CA ASP A 177 -11.41 -2.45 7.65
C ASP A 177 -10.26 -3.46 7.53
N THR A 178 -9.51 -3.38 6.44
CA THR A 178 -8.38 -4.27 6.18
C THR A 178 -7.24 -4.04 7.16
N ILE A 179 -6.85 -2.78 7.38
CA ILE A 179 -5.73 -2.41 8.24
C ILE A 179 -6.08 -2.62 9.71
N TYR A 180 -7.27 -2.19 10.13
CA TYR A 180 -7.72 -2.34 11.51
C TYR A 180 -7.79 -3.82 11.92
N SER A 181 -8.35 -4.69 11.07
CA SER A 181 -8.35 -6.14 11.31
C SER A 181 -6.94 -6.73 11.39
N PHE A 182 -6.02 -6.25 10.55
CA PHE A 182 -4.63 -6.69 10.53
C PHE A 182 -3.87 -6.31 11.81
N VAL A 183 -4.04 -5.07 12.29
CA VAL A 183 -3.39 -4.57 13.50
C VAL A 183 -3.98 -5.21 14.77
N SER A 184 -5.32 -5.29 14.83
CA SER A 184 -6.05 -5.82 15.99
C SER A 184 -5.96 -7.35 16.15
N GLY A 185 -5.45 -8.06 15.14
CA GLY A 185 -5.43 -9.52 15.16
C GLY A 185 -6.81 -10.18 15.09
N THR A 186 -7.86 -9.42 14.78
CA THR A 186 -9.23 -9.94 14.67
C THR A 186 -9.40 -10.69 13.35
N PRO A 187 -9.81 -11.98 13.34
CA PRO A 187 -10.06 -12.71 12.10
C PRO A 187 -11.14 -12.00 11.27
N LYS A 188 -10.90 -11.84 9.96
CA LYS A 188 -11.94 -11.33 9.05
C LYS A 188 -13.16 -12.26 9.11
N GLN A 189 -14.33 -11.73 9.48
CA GLN A 189 -15.58 -12.40 9.16
C GLN A 189 -15.73 -12.39 7.64
N VAL A 190 -15.55 -13.57 7.03
CA VAL A 190 -15.87 -13.79 5.61
C VAL A 190 -17.39 -13.63 5.49
N ARG A 191 -17.85 -12.49 4.95
CA ARG A 191 -19.25 -12.37 4.51
C ARG A 191 -19.41 -13.34 3.35
N GLN A 192 -20.08 -14.47 3.62
CA GLN A 192 -20.51 -15.40 2.58
C GLN A 192 -21.46 -14.64 1.64
N GLY A 193 -21.01 -14.42 0.41
CA GLY A 193 -21.88 -14.00 -0.69
C GLY A 193 -22.95 -15.07 -0.90
N ASN A 194 -24.23 -14.66 -0.94
CA ASN A 194 -25.35 -15.53 -1.30
C ASN A 194 -25.15 -16.06 -2.73
N GLY A 195 -24.84 -17.35 -2.84
CA GLY A 195 -24.74 -17.99 -4.14
C GLY A 195 -24.43 -19.49 -4.03
N ALA A 196 -25.45 -20.32 -4.24
CA ALA A 196 -25.44 -21.77 -4.51
C ALA A 196 -25.14 -22.71 -3.33
N LYS A 197 -26.13 -23.53 -2.99
CA LYS A 197 -26.04 -24.69 -2.09
C LYS A 197 -25.10 -25.76 -2.68
N PRO A 198 -24.14 -26.29 -1.92
CA PRO A 198 -23.49 -27.54 -2.29
C PRO A 198 -24.24 -28.73 -1.73
N SER A 199 -24.33 -29.77 -2.56
CA SER A 199 -24.83 -31.09 -2.23
C SER A 199 -23.94 -31.79 -1.20
N SER A 200 -24.59 -32.61 -0.35
CA SER A 200 -24.02 -33.42 0.71
C SER A 200 -22.97 -34.44 0.23
N GLY A 201 -21.86 -34.51 0.96
CA GLY A 201 -20.87 -35.56 0.88
C GLY A 201 -20.08 -35.70 2.17
N ASN A 202 -20.29 -36.82 2.86
CA ASN A 202 -19.66 -37.26 4.12
C ASN A 202 -18.15 -37.51 3.99
N GLY A 203 -17.41 -37.31 5.09
CA GLY A 203 -16.14 -38.02 5.30
C GLY A 203 -15.05 -37.32 6.10
N SER A 204 -15.10 -37.41 7.38
CA SER A 204 -14.16 -37.86 8.43
C SER A 204 -12.71 -37.32 8.57
N LYS A 205 -12.46 -36.90 9.81
CA LYS A 205 -11.34 -37.16 10.75
C LYS A 205 -10.05 -36.35 10.70
N ASP A 206 -9.90 -35.60 11.78
CA ASP A 206 -8.76 -35.36 12.67
C ASP A 206 -7.30 -35.49 12.15
N LEU A 207 -6.55 -34.41 12.33
CA LEU A 207 -5.19 -34.49 12.89
C LEU A 207 -4.72 -33.14 13.40
N LYS A 208 -4.71 -32.97 14.74
CA LYS A 208 -3.99 -31.92 15.45
C LYS A 208 -2.50 -32.25 15.46
N LYS A 209 -1.67 -31.29 15.13
CA LYS A 209 -0.30 -31.17 15.68
C LYS A 209 0.13 -29.70 15.68
N GLU A 210 0.40 -29.20 16.87
CA GLU A 210 1.06 -27.93 17.13
C GLU A 210 2.46 -27.90 16.50
N ILE A 211 2.72 -26.83 15.75
CA ILE A 211 4.08 -26.46 15.36
C ILE A 211 4.32 -25.01 15.81
N LYS A 212 5.41 -24.82 16.56
CA LYS A 212 5.90 -23.56 17.09
C LYS A 212 6.18 -22.58 15.96
N LYS A 213 5.78 -21.30 16.18
CA LYS A 213 5.79 -20.22 15.20
C LYS A 213 7.21 -19.83 14.79
N PRO A 214 7.49 -19.71 13.49
CA PRO A 214 8.38 -18.71 12.93
C PRO A 214 7.59 -17.65 12.16
N MET A 215 8.25 -16.53 11.93
CA MET A 215 7.90 -15.33 11.17
C MET A 215 6.68 -15.46 10.23
N THR A 216 5.63 -14.70 10.49
CA THR A 216 4.42 -14.73 9.66
C THR A 216 4.54 -13.76 8.49
N ILE A 217 5.12 -14.23 7.39
CA ILE A 217 4.88 -13.64 6.06
C ILE A 217 3.45 -14.05 5.69
N ILE A 218 2.54 -13.11 5.68
CA ILE A 218 1.14 -13.39 5.34
C ILE A 218 0.99 -13.40 3.82
N GLN A 219 0.64 -14.57 3.31
CA GLN A 219 0.36 -14.81 1.89
C GLN A 219 -0.80 -13.97 1.34
N PRO A 220 -0.82 -13.71 0.03
CA PRO A 220 -1.94 -13.05 -0.64
C PRO A 220 -3.22 -13.84 -0.49
N ILE A 221 -4.34 -13.13 -0.37
CA ILE A 221 -5.68 -13.70 -0.25
C ILE A 221 -6.02 -14.34 -1.59
N ASN A 222 -6.12 -15.66 -1.62
CA ASN A 222 -6.76 -16.39 -2.71
C ASN A 222 -8.28 -16.29 -2.58
N GLY A 223 -8.93 -15.99 -3.72
CA GLY A 223 -10.31 -16.26 -4.09
C GLY A 223 -11.36 -15.43 -3.44
#